data_09817465cecc1d8dc9ddd7bcb74d6741
#
_entry.id   09817465cecc1d8dc9ddd7bcb74d6741
#
_cell.length_a   1.000
_cell.length_b   1.000
_cell.length_c   1.000
_cell.angle_alpha   90.00
_cell.angle_beta   90.00
_cell.angle_gamma   90.00
#
_symmetry.space_group_name_H-M   'P 1'
#
loop_
_entity.id
_entity.type
_entity.pdbx_description
1 polymer ?
#
loop_
_entity_poly.entity_id
_entity_poly.type
_entity_poly.pdbx_seq_one_letter_code
_entity_poly.pdbx_strand_id
1 'polypeptide(L)'
;MLSLDQIHLLLNTPEDEFHDFKQKWHHSKTELVRDILNFVNTSHHEDCYIIFGIDNITLDIIGVNNDDNRRNEEDLTDLLHKLFISTNNQIKISIQTETIDNKEIDILIIHDTDKVPVFLTKDYKPKKDTALPKGLIYAINGSINTPKDSSAPFELINELFQKFNHTDLNIKE
;
A
#
# COMPACT_ATOMS: atom_id res chain seq x y z
N MET A 1 -14.68 -2.50 5.65
CA MET A 1 -14.35 -1.58 6.78
C MET A 1 -13.94 -2.40 7.97
N LEU A 2 -12.89 -1.99 8.66
CA LEU A 2 -12.41 -2.60 9.89
C LEU A 2 -13.33 -2.24 11.06
N SER A 3 -13.55 -3.17 11.99
CA SER A 3 -14.19 -2.87 13.27
C SER A 3 -13.22 -2.13 14.20
N LEU A 4 -13.72 -1.46 15.23
CA LEU A 4 -12.87 -0.81 16.22
C LEU A 4 -11.91 -1.79 16.90
N ASP A 5 -12.33 -3.02 17.18
CA ASP A 5 -11.47 -4.05 17.76
C ASP A 5 -10.31 -4.44 16.83
N GLN A 6 -10.57 -4.53 15.52
CA GLN A 6 -9.53 -4.78 14.52
C GLN A 6 -8.54 -3.62 14.44
N ILE A 7 -9.04 -2.38 14.48
CA ILE A 7 -8.19 -1.18 14.49
C ILE A 7 -7.33 -1.16 15.75
N HIS A 8 -7.90 -1.40 16.92
CA HIS A 8 -7.13 -1.49 18.16
C HIS A 8 -6.07 -2.60 18.11
N LEU A 9 -6.39 -3.74 17.51
CA LEU A 9 -5.42 -4.82 17.32
C LEU A 9 -4.25 -4.36 16.44
N LEU A 10 -4.51 -3.74 15.30
CA LEU A 10 -3.49 -3.20 14.40
C LEU A 10 -2.61 -2.17 15.10
N LEU A 11 -3.21 -1.21 15.82
CA LEU A 11 -2.47 -0.16 16.53
C LEU A 11 -1.58 -0.68 17.67
N ASN A 12 -1.83 -1.88 18.17
CA ASN A 12 -1.03 -2.54 19.22
C ASN A 12 -0.09 -3.63 18.68
N THR A 13 -0.03 -3.81 17.37
CA THR A 13 0.86 -4.79 16.71
C THR A 13 2.00 -4.03 16.01
N PRO A 14 3.26 -4.42 16.16
CA PRO A 14 4.37 -3.84 15.39
C PRO A 14 4.14 -3.97 13.88
N GLU A 15 4.71 -3.04 13.11
CA GLU A 15 4.68 -3.09 11.64
C GLU A 15 5.16 -4.45 11.11
N ASP A 16 4.47 -4.95 10.08
CA ASP A 16 4.72 -6.25 9.47
C ASP A 16 4.39 -6.23 7.97
N GLU A 17 4.20 -7.39 7.37
CA GLU A 17 3.83 -7.51 5.95
C GLU A 17 2.39 -7.10 5.65
N PHE A 18 1.56 -6.87 6.67
CA PHE A 18 0.15 -6.49 6.52
C PHE A 18 -0.09 -5.02 6.76
N HIS A 19 0.75 -4.33 7.56
CA HIS A 19 0.52 -2.92 7.87
C HIS A 19 1.79 -2.12 8.15
N ASP A 20 1.67 -0.81 7.91
CA ASP A 20 2.73 0.19 8.09
C ASP A 20 2.13 1.46 8.70
N PHE A 21 2.87 2.10 9.60
CA PHE A 21 2.48 3.35 10.25
C PHE A 21 3.19 4.55 9.64
N LYS A 22 2.45 5.63 9.46
CA LYS A 22 2.97 6.92 8.98
C LYS A 22 2.47 8.04 9.87
N GLN A 23 3.35 8.94 10.27
CA GLN A 23 2.97 10.12 11.05
C GLN A 23 2.03 11.03 10.27
N LYS A 24 2.24 11.14 8.95
CA LYS A 24 1.49 12.01 8.03
C LYS A 24 1.35 11.36 6.67
N TRP A 25 0.40 11.85 5.88
CA TRP A 25 0.31 11.53 4.47
C TRP A 25 1.58 11.95 3.72
N HIS A 26 1.98 11.16 2.75
CA HIS A 26 3.14 11.47 1.91
C HIS A 26 2.96 12.79 1.18
N HIS A 27 3.92 13.69 1.30
CA HIS A 27 4.02 14.86 0.45
C HIS A 27 4.32 14.45 -1.01
N SER A 28 5.21 13.47 -1.19
CA SER A 28 5.60 12.92 -2.48
C SER A 28 4.55 11.91 -2.98
N LYS A 29 4.02 12.14 -4.19
CA LYS A 29 3.15 11.18 -4.88
C LYS A 29 3.89 9.91 -5.27
N THR A 30 5.18 10.04 -5.58
CA THR A 30 6.05 8.93 -5.94
C THR A 30 6.25 7.97 -4.78
N GLU A 31 6.51 8.50 -3.57
CA GLU A 31 6.65 7.69 -2.37
C GLU A 31 5.33 6.97 -2.02
N LEU A 32 4.20 7.68 -2.11
CA LEU A 32 2.89 7.07 -1.88
C LEU A 32 2.59 5.94 -2.86
N VAL A 33 2.84 6.14 -4.16
CA VAL A 33 2.66 5.10 -5.19
C VAL A 33 3.57 3.92 -4.92
N ARG A 34 4.84 4.16 -4.55
CA ARG A 34 5.78 3.09 -4.22
C ARG A 34 5.29 2.27 -3.02
N ASP A 35 4.83 2.92 -1.96
CA ASP A 35 4.32 2.20 -0.79
C ASP A 35 3.07 1.39 -1.13
N ILE A 36 2.15 1.94 -1.93
CA ILE A 36 0.99 1.17 -2.42
C ILE A 36 1.44 -0.04 -3.26
N LEU A 37 2.45 0.12 -4.13
CA LEU A 37 2.97 -1.00 -4.93
C LEU A 37 3.65 -2.06 -4.06
N ASN A 38 4.32 -1.68 -2.97
CA ASN A 38 4.88 -2.64 -2.02
C ASN A 38 3.78 -3.49 -1.37
N PHE A 39 2.67 -2.88 -0.96
CA PHE A 39 1.58 -3.57 -0.25
C PHE A 39 0.55 -4.26 -1.15
N VAL A 40 0.45 -3.93 -2.44
CA VAL A 40 -0.37 -4.69 -3.37
C VAL A 40 0.30 -6.00 -3.79
N ASN A 41 1.65 -6.04 -3.76
CA ASN A 41 2.44 -7.20 -4.12
C ASN A 41 2.76 -8.04 -2.88
N THR A 42 1.79 -8.83 -2.45
CA THR A 42 1.93 -9.76 -1.33
C THR A 42 1.66 -11.18 -1.76
N SER A 43 2.32 -12.15 -1.13
CA SER A 43 2.10 -13.58 -1.39
C SER A 43 0.92 -14.16 -0.60
N HIS A 44 0.45 -13.48 0.45
CA HIS A 44 -0.76 -13.84 1.20
C HIS A 44 -2.04 -13.37 0.47
N HIS A 45 -3.21 -13.71 1.01
CA HIS A 45 -4.53 -13.40 0.45
C HIS A 45 -5.36 -12.52 1.40
N GLU A 46 -4.72 -11.52 2.01
CA GLU A 46 -5.35 -10.58 2.94
C GLU A 46 -5.11 -9.14 2.50
N ASP A 47 -6.04 -8.24 2.85
CA ASP A 47 -5.88 -6.80 2.66
C ASP A 47 -4.69 -6.28 3.48
N CYS A 48 -4.05 -5.23 2.97
CA CYS A 48 -2.97 -4.53 3.65
C CYS A 48 -3.38 -3.11 4.02
N TYR A 49 -2.68 -2.53 4.99
CA TYR A 49 -3.06 -1.26 5.58
C TYR A 49 -1.88 -0.30 5.70
N ILE A 50 -2.05 0.95 5.26
CA ILE A 50 -1.15 2.05 5.62
C ILE A 50 -1.93 2.99 6.52
N ILE A 51 -1.48 3.15 7.76
CA ILE A 51 -2.19 3.89 8.80
C ILE A 51 -1.49 5.23 9.03
N PHE A 52 -2.16 6.31 8.70
CA PHE A 52 -1.65 7.68 8.84
C PHE A 52 -2.12 8.32 10.14
N GLY A 53 -1.24 9.06 10.77
CA GLY A 53 -1.47 9.73 12.04
C GLY A 53 -0.93 8.98 13.24
N ILE A 54 -0.02 8.04 13.03
CA ILE A 54 0.63 7.24 14.07
C ILE A 54 2.13 7.49 14.04
N ASP A 55 2.75 7.71 15.19
CA ASP A 55 4.20 7.70 15.33
C ASP A 55 4.71 6.26 15.21
N ASN A 56 5.54 5.99 14.21
CA ASN A 56 6.04 4.64 13.93
C ASN A 56 7.10 4.12 14.92
N ILE A 57 7.55 4.96 15.87
CA ILE A 57 8.51 4.58 16.89
C ILE A 57 7.81 4.36 18.23
N THR A 58 7.00 5.35 18.66
CA THR A 58 6.32 5.30 19.96
C THR A 58 4.95 4.64 19.89
N LEU A 59 4.37 4.50 18.69
CA LEU A 59 3.01 4.06 18.39
C LEU A 59 1.94 5.00 18.95
N ASP A 60 2.33 6.23 19.30
CA ASP A 60 1.39 7.25 19.76
C ASP A 60 0.52 7.75 18.62
N ILE A 61 -0.76 7.96 18.93
CA ILE A 61 -1.70 8.59 17.98
C ILE A 61 -1.40 10.08 17.91
N ILE A 62 -0.89 10.53 16.77
CA ILE A 62 -0.59 11.94 16.50
C ILE A 62 -1.81 12.63 15.87
N GLY A 63 -2.48 11.91 14.97
CA GLY A 63 -3.61 12.38 14.18
C GLY A 63 -3.21 13.10 12.88
N VAL A 64 -4.15 13.13 11.93
CA VAL A 64 -4.01 13.78 10.62
C VAL A 64 -4.95 14.98 10.45
N ASN A 65 -5.60 15.45 11.53
CA ASN A 65 -6.59 16.54 11.49
C ASN A 65 -6.10 17.80 10.75
N ASN A 66 -4.81 18.12 10.88
CA ASN A 66 -4.17 19.29 10.28
C ASN A 66 -3.09 18.93 9.28
N ASP A 67 -3.21 17.79 8.61
CA ASP A 67 -2.24 17.36 7.61
C ASP A 67 -2.62 17.90 6.22
N ASP A 68 -1.85 18.88 5.72
CA ASP A 68 -2.06 19.50 4.41
C ASP A 68 -1.90 18.53 3.23
N ASN A 69 -1.31 17.36 3.45
CA ASN A 69 -1.13 16.33 2.42
C ASN A 69 -2.23 15.27 2.46
N ARG A 70 -3.20 15.40 3.37
CA ARG A 70 -4.30 14.44 3.52
C ARG A 70 -5.06 14.29 2.20
N ARG A 71 -5.38 13.05 1.85
CA ARG A 71 -6.07 12.70 0.61
C ARG A 71 -7.35 11.94 0.91
N ASN A 72 -8.33 12.08 0.03
CA ASN A 72 -9.52 11.26 0.04
C ASN A 72 -9.39 10.09 -0.96
N GLU A 73 -10.36 9.19 -0.93
CA GLU A 73 -10.38 8.00 -1.79
C GLU A 73 -10.47 8.35 -3.28
N GLU A 74 -11.20 9.41 -3.65
CA GLU A 74 -11.31 9.88 -5.04
C GLU A 74 -9.97 10.36 -5.57
N ASP A 75 -9.24 11.18 -4.80
CA ASP A 75 -7.91 11.68 -5.16
C ASP A 75 -6.91 10.54 -5.41
N LEU A 76 -6.96 9.49 -4.57
CA LEU A 76 -6.11 8.31 -4.72
C LEU A 76 -6.50 7.45 -5.90
N THR A 77 -7.79 7.22 -6.08
CA THR A 77 -8.31 6.45 -7.21
C THR A 77 -7.90 7.11 -8.52
N ASP A 78 -8.05 8.43 -8.62
CA ASP A 78 -7.62 9.22 -9.77
C ASP A 78 -6.11 9.17 -10.01
N LEU A 79 -5.32 9.13 -8.94
CA LEU A 79 -3.87 8.98 -9.02
C LEU A 79 -3.50 7.60 -9.57
N LEU A 80 -4.09 6.55 -9.05
CA LEU A 80 -3.82 5.16 -9.46
C LEU A 80 -4.28 4.88 -10.88
N HIS A 81 -5.39 5.46 -11.33
CA HIS A 81 -5.88 5.34 -12.72
C HIS A 81 -4.93 5.94 -13.77
N LYS A 82 -4.06 6.87 -13.38
CA LYS A 82 -3.07 7.48 -14.26
C LYS A 82 -1.81 6.63 -14.42
N LEU A 83 -1.66 5.57 -13.63
CA LEU A 83 -0.52 4.67 -13.71
C LEU A 83 -0.68 3.69 -14.87
N PHE A 84 0.40 3.44 -15.58
CA PHE A 84 0.50 2.35 -16.55
C PHE A 84 1.09 1.14 -15.84
N ILE A 85 0.26 0.17 -15.52
CA ILE A 85 0.64 -1.03 -14.74
C ILE A 85 0.57 -2.31 -15.56
N SER A 86 1.22 -3.35 -15.07
CA SER A 86 1.37 -4.68 -15.71
C SER A 86 0.08 -5.46 -15.86
N THR A 87 -0.97 -5.09 -15.13
CA THR A 87 -2.27 -5.76 -15.17
C THR A 87 -3.34 -4.86 -15.77
N ASN A 88 -4.36 -5.45 -16.38
CA ASN A 88 -5.56 -4.73 -16.82
C ASN A 88 -6.50 -4.39 -15.64
N ASN A 89 -6.28 -4.98 -14.49
CA ASN A 89 -7.04 -4.70 -13.28
C ASN A 89 -6.45 -3.50 -12.56
N GLN A 90 -7.34 -2.63 -12.09
CA GLN A 90 -6.95 -1.50 -11.26
C GLN A 90 -6.56 -1.97 -9.85
N ILE A 91 -5.60 -1.27 -9.23
CA ILE A 91 -5.33 -1.41 -7.81
C ILE A 91 -6.56 -0.90 -7.06
N LYS A 92 -7.18 -1.76 -6.28
CA LYS A 92 -8.36 -1.41 -5.49
C LYS A 92 -7.92 -0.94 -4.11
N ILE A 93 -8.41 0.24 -3.73
CA ILE A 93 -8.17 0.82 -2.41
C ILE A 93 -9.48 1.30 -1.80
N SER A 94 -9.48 1.51 -0.49
CA SER A 94 -10.48 2.30 0.22
C SER A 94 -9.83 3.04 1.38
N ILE A 95 -10.47 4.10 1.87
CA ILE A 95 -10.00 4.87 3.01
C ILE A 95 -11.06 4.83 4.10
N GLN A 96 -10.64 4.48 5.31
CA GLN A 96 -11.45 4.55 6.51
C GLN A 96 -10.83 5.58 7.46
N THR A 97 -11.61 6.54 7.91
CA THR A 97 -11.18 7.51 8.93
C THR A 97 -11.82 7.15 10.27
N GLU A 98 -11.01 7.11 11.31
CA GLU A 98 -11.46 6.90 12.69
C GLU A 98 -10.98 8.04 13.59
N THR A 99 -11.79 8.34 14.59
CA THR A 99 -11.45 9.35 15.60
C THR A 99 -11.22 8.69 16.95
N ILE A 100 -10.01 8.82 17.46
CA ILE A 100 -9.57 8.29 18.76
C ILE A 100 -9.03 9.47 19.57
N ASP A 101 -9.62 9.75 20.75
CA ASP A 101 -9.21 10.85 21.63
C ASP A 101 -9.12 12.22 20.91
N ASN A 102 -10.12 12.55 20.09
CA ASN A 102 -10.20 13.76 19.26
C ASN A 102 -9.10 13.89 18.18
N LYS A 103 -8.38 12.82 17.89
CA LYS A 103 -7.41 12.74 16.80
C LYS A 103 -7.94 11.83 15.71
N GLU A 104 -7.94 12.32 14.49
CA GLU A 104 -8.32 11.49 13.33
C GLU A 104 -7.12 10.71 12.81
N ILE A 105 -7.30 9.44 12.56
CA ILE A 105 -6.38 8.60 11.81
C ILE A 105 -7.04 8.18 10.51
N ASP A 106 -6.27 8.08 9.44
CA ASP A 106 -6.74 7.54 8.16
C ASP A 106 -6.10 6.17 7.92
N ILE A 107 -6.91 5.21 7.58
CA ILE A 107 -6.49 3.85 7.25
C ILE A 107 -6.70 3.66 5.75
N LEU A 108 -5.62 3.66 4.98
CA LEU A 108 -5.64 3.29 3.58
C LEU A 108 -5.62 1.77 3.49
N ILE A 109 -6.71 1.20 3.01
CA ILE A 109 -6.88 -0.24 2.81
C ILE A 109 -6.50 -0.55 1.36
N ILE A 110 -5.50 -1.38 1.16
CA ILE A 110 -5.07 -1.89 -0.13
C ILE A 110 -5.62 -3.31 -0.25
N HIS A 111 -6.64 -3.46 -1.10
CA HIS A 111 -7.35 -4.73 -1.24
C HIS A 111 -6.50 -5.78 -1.94
N ASP A 112 -6.58 -7.00 -1.43
CA ASP A 112 -5.88 -8.14 -2.00
C ASP A 112 -6.24 -8.36 -3.48
N THR A 113 -5.28 -8.88 -4.22
CA THR A 113 -5.45 -9.26 -5.62
C THR A 113 -4.56 -10.44 -5.98
N ASP A 114 -5.11 -11.35 -6.78
CA ASP A 114 -4.34 -12.45 -7.38
C ASP A 114 -3.56 -12.01 -8.62
N LYS A 115 -3.78 -10.78 -9.11
CA LYS A 115 -3.13 -10.26 -10.32
C LYS A 115 -1.77 -9.61 -10.00
N VAL A 116 -0.89 -10.39 -9.39
CA VAL A 116 0.46 -10.01 -9.00
C VAL A 116 1.51 -10.75 -9.85
N PRO A 117 2.72 -10.19 -10.06
CA PRO A 117 3.18 -8.89 -9.55
C PRO A 117 2.62 -7.70 -10.32
N VAL A 118 2.21 -6.67 -9.60
CA VAL A 118 1.84 -5.36 -10.15
C VAL A 118 3.09 -4.48 -10.23
N PHE A 119 3.43 -3.99 -11.41
CA PHE A 119 4.57 -3.08 -11.61
C PHE A 119 4.28 -2.06 -12.70
N LEU A 120 5.01 -0.97 -12.72
CA LEU A 120 4.86 0.06 -13.74
C LEU A 120 5.41 -0.40 -15.09
N THR A 121 4.64 -0.22 -16.16
CA THR A 121 5.07 -0.47 -17.56
C THR A 121 5.59 0.79 -18.25
N LYS A 122 5.37 1.98 -17.64
CA LYS A 122 5.97 3.26 -18.00
C LYS A 122 6.43 3.98 -16.73
N ASP A 123 7.49 4.77 -16.83
CA ASP A 123 7.94 5.60 -15.72
C ASP A 123 6.80 6.51 -15.25
N TYR A 124 6.59 6.58 -13.95
CA TYR A 124 5.71 7.55 -13.33
C TYR A 124 6.50 8.82 -12.99
N LYS A 125 6.15 9.94 -13.63
CA LYS A 125 6.87 11.21 -13.52
C LYS A 125 5.91 12.34 -13.13
N PRO A 126 5.51 12.44 -11.85
CA PRO A 126 4.67 13.55 -11.41
C PRO A 126 5.44 14.87 -11.45
N LYS A 127 4.72 16.00 -11.64
CA LYS A 127 5.33 17.34 -11.59
C LYS A 127 5.91 17.60 -10.20
N LYS A 128 7.11 18.16 -10.15
CA LYS A 128 7.83 18.56 -8.91
C LYS A 128 8.13 17.38 -7.97
N ASP A 129 8.24 16.17 -8.48
CA ASP A 129 8.56 14.98 -7.71
C ASP A 129 9.58 14.11 -8.46
N THR A 130 10.23 13.19 -7.76
CA THR A 130 11.16 12.25 -8.39
C THR A 130 10.39 11.21 -9.20
N ALA A 131 10.98 10.74 -10.30
CA ALA A 131 10.37 9.69 -11.10
C ALA A 131 10.42 8.34 -10.38
N LEU A 132 9.40 7.51 -10.58
CA LEU A 132 9.40 6.10 -10.21
C LEU A 132 9.63 5.28 -11.48
N PRO A 133 10.72 4.48 -11.56
CA PRO A 133 11.09 3.77 -12.79
C PRO A 133 10.11 2.65 -13.11
N LYS A 134 9.93 2.38 -14.41
CA LYS A 134 9.20 1.21 -14.90
C LYS A 134 9.99 -0.08 -14.70
N GLY A 135 9.30 -1.21 -14.68
CA GLY A 135 9.86 -2.57 -14.72
C GLY A 135 10.40 -3.07 -13.38
N LEU A 136 10.40 -2.25 -12.33
CA LEU A 136 10.78 -2.69 -10.99
C LEU A 136 9.56 -3.25 -10.26
N ILE A 137 9.75 -4.38 -9.60
CA ILE A 137 8.72 -5.01 -8.76
C ILE A 137 8.99 -4.61 -7.31
N TYR A 138 8.11 -3.78 -6.77
CA TYR A 138 8.12 -3.39 -5.36
C TYR A 138 7.24 -4.36 -4.59
N ALA A 139 7.77 -4.94 -3.51
CA ALA A 139 7.02 -5.80 -2.61
C ALA A 139 7.60 -5.69 -1.20
N ILE A 140 6.75 -5.86 -0.20
CA ILE A 140 7.20 -5.82 1.18
C ILE A 140 7.86 -7.13 1.56
N ASN A 141 8.96 -7.04 2.32
CA ASN A 141 9.69 -8.20 2.86
C ASN A 141 9.74 -8.08 4.39
N GLY A 142 8.83 -8.77 5.06
CA GLY A 142 8.54 -8.53 6.47
C GLY A 142 8.01 -7.12 6.69
N SER A 143 8.74 -6.27 7.40
CA SER A 143 8.41 -4.83 7.58
C SER A 143 9.23 -3.89 6.69
N ILE A 144 9.97 -4.42 5.69
CA ILE A 144 10.90 -3.63 4.88
C ILE A 144 10.35 -3.46 3.46
N ASN A 145 10.13 -2.21 3.07
CA ASN A 145 9.76 -1.84 1.72
C ASN A 145 10.94 -1.99 0.74
N THR A 146 10.67 -2.47 -0.47
CA THR A 146 11.66 -2.49 -1.54
C THR A 146 12.15 -1.07 -1.85
N PRO A 147 13.48 -0.82 -1.88
CA PRO A 147 14.05 0.47 -2.22
C PRO A 147 13.64 0.95 -3.61
N LYS A 148 13.60 2.28 -3.80
CA LYS A 148 13.10 2.93 -5.02
C LYS A 148 13.80 2.46 -6.30
N ASP A 149 15.10 2.19 -6.24
CA ASP A 149 15.94 1.87 -7.39
C ASP A 149 16.25 0.37 -7.52
N SER A 150 15.45 -0.47 -6.86
CA SER A 150 15.63 -1.91 -6.82
C SER A 150 14.32 -2.64 -7.06
N SER A 151 14.40 -3.91 -7.45
CA SER A 151 13.28 -4.84 -7.35
C SER A 151 13.35 -5.65 -6.06
N ALA A 152 12.22 -6.20 -5.65
CA ALA A 152 12.14 -7.16 -4.57
C ALA A 152 13.08 -8.36 -4.81
N PRO A 153 13.49 -9.09 -3.76
CA PRO A 153 14.29 -10.31 -3.90
C PRO A 153 13.61 -11.35 -4.79
N PHE A 154 14.43 -12.16 -5.48
CA PHE A 154 13.95 -13.18 -6.42
C PHE A 154 12.95 -14.15 -5.79
N GLU A 155 13.19 -14.56 -4.56
CA GLU A 155 12.33 -15.49 -3.81
C GLU A 155 10.92 -14.92 -3.64
N LEU A 156 10.83 -13.65 -3.25
CA LEU A 156 9.55 -12.96 -3.08
C LEU A 156 8.82 -12.76 -4.43
N ILE A 157 9.55 -12.39 -5.48
CA ILE A 157 8.99 -12.30 -6.84
C ILE A 157 8.43 -13.66 -7.29
N ASN A 158 9.14 -14.75 -6.99
CA ASN A 158 8.68 -16.10 -7.31
C ASN A 158 7.39 -16.47 -6.57
N GLU A 159 7.26 -16.12 -5.30
CA GLU A 159 6.03 -16.28 -4.52
C GLU A 159 4.83 -15.54 -5.14
N LEU A 160 5.05 -14.31 -5.64
CA LEU A 160 4.01 -13.55 -6.34
C LEU A 160 3.54 -14.27 -7.61
N PHE A 161 4.45 -14.81 -8.41
CA PHE A 161 4.10 -15.62 -9.58
C PHE A 161 3.38 -16.93 -9.20
N GLN A 162 3.72 -17.53 -8.09
CA GLN A 162 3.00 -18.70 -7.58
C GLN A 162 1.56 -18.34 -7.20
N LYS A 163 1.35 -17.23 -6.50
CA LYS A 163 0.02 -16.73 -6.15
C LYS A 163 -0.83 -16.54 -7.42
N PHE A 164 -0.31 -15.87 -8.43
CA PHE A 164 -0.97 -15.67 -9.72
C PHE A 164 -1.36 -17.00 -10.38
N ASN A 165 -0.44 -17.95 -10.45
CA ASN A 165 -0.65 -19.23 -11.13
C ASN A 165 -1.66 -20.14 -10.41
N HIS A 166 -1.71 -20.13 -9.07
CA HIS A 166 -2.65 -20.94 -8.31
C HIS A 166 -4.10 -20.52 -8.51
N THR A 167 -4.36 -19.25 -8.74
CA THR A 167 -5.72 -18.74 -9.01
C THR A 167 -6.22 -19.19 -10.38
N ASP A 168 -5.37 -19.23 -11.40
CA ASP A 168 -5.76 -19.68 -12.74
C ASP A 168 -6.04 -21.20 -12.84
N LEU A 169 -5.51 -21.99 -11.89
CA LEU A 169 -5.77 -23.43 -11.83
C LEU A 169 -7.14 -23.78 -11.21
N ASN A 170 -7.64 -22.94 -10.30
CA ASN A 170 -8.93 -23.15 -9.62
C ASN A 170 -10.15 -22.73 -10.48
N ILE A 171 -9.96 -22.15 -11.66
CA ILE A 171 -11.03 -21.74 -12.56
C ILE A 171 -11.37 -22.87 -13.59
N LYS A 172 -10.63 -23.98 -13.60
CA LYS A 172 -10.78 -25.07 -14.57
C LYS A 172 -11.47 -26.34 -14.02
N GLU A 173 -12.04 -26.28 -12.84
CA GLU A 173 -12.97 -27.28 -12.31
C GLU A 173 -14.38 -26.66 -12.24
#